data_8563a962e0d00c21a2aa8ad6e4def8c7
#
_entry.id   8563a962e0d00c21a2aa8ad6e4def8c7
#
_cell.length_a   1.000
_cell.length_b   1.000
_cell.length_c   1.000
_cell.angle_alpha   90.00
_cell.angle_beta   90.00
_cell.angle_gamma   90.00
#
_symmetry.space_group_name_H-M   'P 1'
#
loop_
_entity.id
_entity.type
_entity.pdbx_description
1 polymer ?
#
loop_
_entity_poly.entity_id
_entity_poly.type
_entity_poly.pdbx_seq_one_letter_code
_entity_poly.pdbx_strand_id
1 'polypeptide(L)'
;MGMVIHQNVASFNRMLTTFAQEAGWTMEYAALREAALMCRDAIIFTPPFGEGGGKGETKQAELQGKRAVARDINKLFVAVNDKGRVAGAMLLNNIAASAKNGDFASFQIAKKAAQEKVANFDNPIINKIVADNDALRAYSKAKNFFNTTSLRMGNKVVEDIAPIHRRYKYTSNQGKTRIIRHQGDYLGKFLVKSKADLNAYIKEQQNLVGKLKSGWWNVMQTLPKPKKKGVEQNFGRKGVAGYVKKFPGNSNHKLYASAKAVSLSFSNLIGNAGEKATANNVEGMVYSNAVLRMNRDLDQLLNRDVSDFNSGRKR
;
A
#
# COMPACT_ATOMS: atom_id res chain seq x y z
N MET A 1 -6.57 14.54 -6.22
CA MET A 1 -7.67 13.91 -6.98
C MET A 1 -8.22 12.71 -6.21
N GLY A 2 -9.54 12.63 -6.04
CA GLY A 2 -10.19 11.45 -5.48
C GLY A 2 -10.34 10.35 -6.55
N MET A 3 -10.50 9.11 -6.12
CA MET A 3 -10.87 8.02 -7.00
C MET A 3 -12.40 7.92 -7.09
N VAL A 4 -12.91 7.80 -8.30
CA VAL A 4 -14.33 7.57 -8.58
C VAL A 4 -14.44 6.23 -9.30
N ILE A 5 -15.21 5.30 -8.72
CA ILE A 5 -15.56 4.05 -9.40
C ILE A 5 -16.90 4.28 -10.07
N HIS A 6 -16.90 4.31 -11.40
CA HIS A 6 -18.09 4.38 -12.22
C HIS A 6 -18.45 2.99 -12.71
N GLN A 7 -19.67 2.57 -12.41
CA GLN A 7 -20.21 1.30 -12.87
C GLN A 7 -21.48 1.56 -13.69
N ASN A 8 -21.30 1.63 -14.98
CA ASN A 8 -22.41 1.66 -15.93
C ASN A 8 -22.12 0.71 -17.10
N VAL A 9 -21.83 -0.54 -16.76
CA VAL A 9 -21.54 -1.57 -17.75
C VAL A 9 -22.82 -2.37 -17.97
N ALA A 10 -23.30 -2.44 -19.21
CA ALA A 10 -24.53 -3.13 -19.54
C ALA A 10 -24.56 -4.61 -19.10
N SER A 11 -23.41 -5.27 -19.12
CA SER A 11 -23.24 -6.63 -18.61
C SER A 11 -23.45 -6.72 -17.10
N PHE A 12 -22.92 -5.78 -16.32
CA PHE A 12 -23.12 -5.72 -14.88
C PHE A 12 -24.58 -5.49 -14.53
N ASN A 13 -25.25 -4.55 -15.21
CA ASN A 13 -26.66 -4.27 -14.99
C ASN A 13 -27.53 -5.48 -15.30
N ARG A 14 -27.28 -6.19 -16.42
CA ARG A 14 -27.98 -7.43 -16.74
C ARG A 14 -27.82 -8.49 -15.68
N MET A 15 -26.58 -8.72 -15.24
CA MET A 15 -26.29 -9.71 -14.22
C MET A 15 -26.94 -9.35 -12.88
N LEU A 16 -26.90 -8.07 -12.47
CA LEU A 16 -27.56 -7.61 -11.26
C LEU A 16 -29.09 -7.76 -11.34
N THR A 17 -29.68 -7.52 -12.52
CA THR A 17 -31.13 -7.70 -12.75
C THR A 17 -31.49 -9.17 -12.61
N THR A 18 -30.79 -10.07 -13.31
CA THR A 18 -31.01 -11.51 -13.19
C THR A 18 -30.87 -11.98 -11.74
N PHE A 19 -29.80 -11.57 -11.08
CA PHE A 19 -29.56 -11.92 -9.68
C PHE A 19 -30.67 -11.42 -8.74
N ALA A 20 -31.15 -10.19 -8.94
CA ALA A 20 -32.25 -9.66 -8.13
C ALA A 20 -33.57 -10.42 -8.35
N GLN A 21 -33.87 -10.79 -9.61
CA GLN A 21 -35.04 -11.57 -9.96
C GLN A 21 -35.01 -12.97 -9.34
N GLU A 22 -33.91 -13.71 -9.53
CA GLU A 22 -33.74 -15.07 -9.01
C GLU A 22 -33.72 -15.10 -7.46
N ALA A 23 -33.15 -14.07 -6.83
CA ALA A 23 -33.16 -13.93 -5.38
C ALA A 23 -34.48 -13.42 -4.79
N GLY A 24 -35.46 -13.06 -5.62
CA GLY A 24 -36.71 -12.43 -5.18
C GLY A 24 -36.49 -11.07 -4.50
N TRP A 25 -35.47 -10.33 -4.92
CA TRP A 25 -35.10 -9.04 -4.35
C TRP A 25 -35.50 -7.88 -5.26
N THR A 26 -35.66 -6.69 -4.64
CA THR A 26 -35.76 -5.47 -5.44
C THR A 26 -34.40 -5.11 -6.02
N MET A 27 -34.37 -4.48 -7.18
CA MET A 27 -33.15 -3.97 -7.78
C MET A 27 -32.39 -3.02 -6.85
N GLU A 28 -33.11 -2.19 -6.10
CA GLU A 28 -32.50 -1.29 -5.12
C GLU A 28 -31.76 -2.07 -4.01
N TYR A 29 -32.37 -3.13 -3.50
CA TYR A 29 -31.75 -3.95 -2.46
C TYR A 29 -30.50 -4.66 -2.98
N ALA A 30 -30.58 -5.28 -4.15
CA ALA A 30 -29.43 -5.94 -4.77
C ALA A 30 -28.29 -4.93 -5.05
N ALA A 31 -28.63 -3.74 -5.55
CA ALA A 31 -27.68 -2.67 -5.79
C ALA A 31 -26.99 -2.18 -4.51
N LEU A 32 -27.72 -1.97 -3.43
CA LEU A 32 -27.17 -1.54 -2.15
C LEU A 32 -26.26 -2.61 -1.53
N ARG A 33 -26.65 -3.87 -1.64
CA ARG A 33 -25.82 -5.01 -1.20
C ARG A 33 -24.49 -5.02 -1.95
N GLU A 34 -24.54 -5.03 -3.27
CA GLU A 34 -23.33 -5.06 -4.08
C GLU A 34 -22.48 -3.81 -3.89
N ALA A 35 -23.08 -2.63 -3.79
CA ALA A 35 -22.38 -1.39 -3.47
C ALA A 35 -21.57 -1.49 -2.18
N ALA A 36 -22.17 -2.01 -1.12
CA ALA A 36 -21.49 -2.17 0.16
C ALA A 36 -20.35 -3.21 0.10
N LEU A 37 -20.55 -4.32 -0.63
CA LEU A 37 -19.54 -5.34 -0.84
C LEU A 37 -18.38 -4.82 -1.72
N MET A 38 -18.67 -4.03 -2.74
CA MET A 38 -17.64 -3.38 -3.57
C MET A 38 -16.80 -2.38 -2.76
N CYS A 39 -17.40 -1.62 -1.86
CA CYS A 39 -16.64 -0.77 -0.93
C CYS A 39 -15.71 -1.60 -0.04
N ARG A 40 -16.16 -2.77 0.43
CA ARG A 40 -15.31 -3.69 1.19
C ARG A 40 -14.16 -4.23 0.35
N ASP A 41 -14.43 -4.64 -0.88
CA ASP A 41 -13.40 -5.09 -1.81
C ASP A 41 -12.38 -3.97 -2.06
N ALA A 42 -12.82 -2.72 -2.22
CA ALA A 42 -11.94 -1.58 -2.33
C ALA A 42 -11.07 -1.38 -1.07
N ILE A 43 -11.60 -1.63 0.14
CA ILE A 43 -10.78 -1.66 1.38
C ILE A 43 -9.73 -2.77 1.31
N ILE A 44 -10.11 -3.97 0.85
CA ILE A 44 -9.22 -5.12 0.76
C ILE A 44 -8.08 -4.85 -0.23
N PHE A 45 -8.41 -4.32 -1.41
CA PHE A 45 -7.46 -4.10 -2.51
C PHE A 45 -6.68 -2.79 -2.41
N THR A 46 -7.01 -1.89 -1.47
CA THR A 46 -6.21 -0.69 -1.19
C THR A 46 -5.07 -1.04 -0.21
N PRO A 47 -3.80 -0.61 -0.45
CA PRO A 47 -2.71 -0.82 0.51
C PRO A 47 -2.99 -0.17 1.88
N PRO A 48 -2.39 -0.70 2.98
CA PRO A 48 -1.48 -1.84 3.06
C PRO A 48 -2.19 -3.19 2.99
N PHE A 49 -1.46 -4.20 2.51
CA PHE A 49 -1.93 -5.58 2.44
C PHE A 49 -1.40 -6.39 3.64
N GLY A 50 -2.05 -7.53 3.91
CA GLY A 50 -1.54 -8.52 4.85
C GLY A 50 -0.30 -9.24 4.31
N GLU A 51 0.33 -10.05 5.14
CA GLU A 51 1.48 -10.86 4.78
C GLU A 51 1.09 -11.88 3.70
N GLY A 52 1.98 -12.09 2.73
CA GLY A 52 1.71 -13.01 1.61
C GLY A 52 0.54 -12.59 0.70
N GLY A 53 0.16 -11.31 0.66
CA GLY A 53 -1.00 -10.84 -0.10
C GLY A 53 -2.33 -11.04 0.62
N GLY A 54 -2.30 -11.34 1.93
CA GLY A 54 -3.50 -11.51 2.76
C GLY A 54 -4.41 -10.28 2.80
N LYS A 55 -5.64 -10.48 3.27
CA LYS A 55 -6.70 -9.47 3.28
C LYS A 55 -6.26 -8.15 3.93
N GLY A 56 -6.41 -7.06 3.19
CA GLY A 56 -5.99 -5.73 3.60
C GLY A 56 -6.79 -5.09 4.73
N GLU A 57 -7.83 -5.73 5.22
CA GLU A 57 -8.72 -5.24 6.29
C GLU A 57 -8.33 -5.70 7.70
N THR A 58 -7.23 -6.43 7.85
CA THR A 58 -6.81 -7.08 9.10
C THR A 58 -5.83 -6.23 9.91
N LYS A 59 -5.70 -6.52 11.21
CA LYS A 59 -4.65 -5.94 12.07
C LYS A 59 -3.24 -6.24 11.53
N GLN A 60 -3.05 -7.36 10.86
CA GLN A 60 -1.77 -7.73 10.27
C GLN A 60 -1.40 -6.79 9.12
N ALA A 61 -2.36 -6.41 8.28
CA ALA A 61 -2.15 -5.39 7.24
C ALA A 61 -1.74 -4.03 7.86
N GLU A 62 -2.34 -3.64 8.98
CA GLU A 62 -1.93 -2.44 9.72
C GLU A 62 -0.46 -2.53 10.16
N LEU A 63 -0.07 -3.64 10.78
CA LEU A 63 1.31 -3.85 11.24
C LEU A 63 2.30 -3.84 10.08
N GLN A 64 1.99 -4.50 8.97
CA GLN A 64 2.83 -4.49 7.77
C GLN A 64 2.94 -3.07 7.19
N GLY A 65 1.84 -2.32 7.14
CA GLY A 65 1.86 -0.92 6.73
C GLY A 65 2.75 -0.05 7.63
N LYS A 66 2.65 -0.21 8.95
CA LYS A 66 3.50 0.50 9.92
C LYS A 66 4.99 0.14 9.78
N ARG A 67 5.29 -1.16 9.58
CA ARG A 67 6.67 -1.64 9.33
C ARG A 67 7.23 -1.08 8.01
N ALA A 68 6.41 -1.05 6.95
CA ALA A 68 6.81 -0.49 5.67
C ALA A 68 7.14 1.00 5.79
N VAL A 69 6.31 1.79 6.47
CA VAL A 69 6.56 3.22 6.75
C VAL A 69 7.87 3.42 7.51
N ALA A 70 8.09 2.67 8.59
CA ALA A 70 9.32 2.78 9.37
C ALA A 70 10.57 2.42 8.54
N ARG A 71 10.48 1.36 7.74
CA ARG A 71 11.57 0.92 6.86
C ARG A 71 11.89 1.98 5.80
N ASP A 72 10.89 2.59 5.19
CA ASP A 72 11.09 3.59 4.15
C ASP A 72 11.72 4.86 4.71
N ILE A 73 11.30 5.32 5.89
CA ILE A 73 11.90 6.47 6.57
C ILE A 73 13.35 6.15 6.99
N ASN A 74 13.59 4.98 7.58
CA ASN A 74 14.93 4.55 7.99
C ASN A 74 15.92 4.32 6.83
N LYS A 75 15.42 4.15 5.59
CA LYS A 75 16.28 4.15 4.40
C LYS A 75 16.85 5.53 4.08
N LEU A 76 16.12 6.60 4.38
CA LEU A 76 16.51 7.97 4.09
C LEU A 76 17.26 8.65 5.25
N PHE A 77 16.90 8.30 6.48
CA PHE A 77 17.34 9.04 7.66
C PHE A 77 18.08 8.17 8.67
N VAL A 78 19.02 8.80 9.38
CA VAL A 78 19.71 8.23 10.53
C VAL A 78 19.91 9.29 11.60
N ALA A 79 19.69 8.94 12.85
CA ALA A 79 19.91 9.85 13.96
C ALA A 79 21.40 10.00 14.27
N VAL A 80 21.86 11.23 14.54
CA VAL A 80 23.27 11.54 14.87
C VAL A 80 23.76 10.73 16.09
N ASN A 81 22.88 10.51 17.07
CA ASN A 81 23.20 9.73 18.27
C ASN A 81 23.08 8.21 18.10
N ASP A 82 22.72 7.73 16.92
CA ASP A 82 22.77 6.30 16.59
C ASP A 82 24.18 5.92 16.09
N LYS A 83 25.11 5.78 17.05
CA LYS A 83 26.54 5.59 16.78
C LYS A 83 26.85 4.45 15.80
N GLY A 84 26.13 3.34 15.89
CA GLY A 84 26.34 2.19 15.00
C GLY A 84 25.96 2.48 13.54
N ARG A 85 24.82 3.12 13.31
CA ARG A 85 24.37 3.46 11.96
C ARG A 85 25.17 4.61 11.35
N VAL A 86 25.58 5.58 12.15
CA VAL A 86 26.47 6.68 11.72
C VAL A 86 27.83 6.14 11.34
N ALA A 87 28.40 5.22 12.13
CA ALA A 87 29.66 4.55 11.79
C ALA A 87 29.57 3.78 10.46
N GLY A 88 28.49 3.04 10.23
CA GLY A 88 28.26 2.35 8.96
C GLY A 88 28.18 3.31 7.77
N ALA A 89 27.49 4.45 7.94
CA ALA A 89 27.42 5.48 6.91
C ALA A 89 28.78 6.16 6.64
N MET A 90 29.58 6.41 7.68
CA MET A 90 30.96 6.92 7.52
C MET A 90 31.86 5.93 6.79
N LEU A 91 31.80 4.66 7.13
CA LEU A 91 32.58 3.62 6.44
C LEU A 91 32.20 3.50 4.96
N LEU A 92 30.91 3.62 4.65
CA LEU A 92 30.45 3.65 3.26
C LEU A 92 31.01 4.85 2.50
N ASN A 93 31.04 6.04 3.13
CA ASN A 93 31.65 7.22 2.53
C ASN A 93 33.15 7.04 2.29
N ASN A 94 33.86 6.46 3.25
CA ASN A 94 35.30 6.20 3.09
C ASN A 94 35.56 5.21 1.96
N ILE A 95 34.77 4.13 1.85
CA ILE A 95 34.84 3.19 0.73
C ILE A 95 34.61 3.89 -0.60
N ALA A 96 33.63 4.76 -0.68
CA ALA A 96 33.29 5.45 -1.91
C ALA A 96 34.34 6.53 -2.28
N ALA A 97 34.77 7.32 -1.31
CA ALA A 97 35.77 8.36 -1.53
C ALA A 97 37.10 7.75 -2.00
N SER A 98 37.59 6.71 -1.32
CA SER A 98 38.82 6.02 -1.70
C SER A 98 38.71 5.36 -3.08
N ALA A 99 37.57 4.74 -3.40
CA ALA A 99 37.35 4.15 -4.72
C ALA A 99 37.34 5.21 -5.84
N LYS A 100 36.70 6.37 -5.62
CA LYS A 100 36.67 7.50 -6.59
C LYS A 100 38.02 8.15 -6.78
N ASN A 101 38.75 8.35 -5.69
CA ASN A 101 40.04 9.01 -5.72
C ASN A 101 41.19 8.12 -6.19
N GLY A 102 40.94 6.87 -6.49
CA GLY A 102 41.98 5.94 -6.92
C GLY A 102 42.84 5.42 -5.77
N ASP A 103 42.45 5.63 -4.52
CA ASP A 103 43.20 5.23 -3.33
C ASP A 103 42.84 3.82 -2.87
N PHE A 104 43.59 2.85 -3.40
CA PHE A 104 43.39 1.44 -3.08
C PHE A 104 43.72 1.08 -1.63
N ALA A 105 44.74 1.71 -1.02
CA ALA A 105 45.13 1.44 0.35
C ALA A 105 44.03 1.86 1.33
N SER A 106 43.54 3.07 1.21
CA SER A 106 42.42 3.57 2.01
C SER A 106 41.13 2.76 1.78
N PHE A 107 40.90 2.30 0.54
CA PHE A 107 39.79 1.43 0.24
C PHE A 107 39.86 0.10 1.02
N GLN A 108 41.03 -0.55 1.06
CA GLN A 108 41.20 -1.80 1.79
C GLN A 108 40.95 -1.62 3.29
N ILE A 109 41.48 -0.53 3.89
CA ILE A 109 41.27 -0.21 5.32
C ILE A 109 39.77 0.00 5.59
N ALA A 110 39.09 0.81 4.78
CA ALA A 110 37.67 1.08 4.95
C ALA A 110 36.80 -0.16 4.72
N LYS A 111 37.14 -1.00 3.75
CA LYS A 111 36.47 -2.28 3.47
C LYS A 111 36.61 -3.25 4.64
N LYS A 112 37.83 -3.43 5.17
CA LYS A 112 38.09 -4.31 6.33
C LYS A 112 37.29 -3.82 7.56
N ALA A 113 37.33 -2.52 7.85
CA ALA A 113 36.56 -1.94 8.94
C ALA A 113 35.04 -2.12 8.75
N ALA A 114 34.56 -2.10 7.51
CA ALA A 114 33.16 -2.34 7.20
C ALA A 114 32.79 -3.81 7.40
N GLN A 115 33.62 -4.76 7.05
CA GLN A 115 33.44 -6.18 7.31
C GLN A 115 33.32 -6.50 8.80
N GLU A 116 34.13 -5.83 9.63
CA GLU A 116 34.17 -6.05 11.07
C GLU A 116 33.02 -5.36 11.83
N LYS A 117 32.56 -4.20 11.36
CA LYS A 117 31.66 -3.31 12.14
C LYS A 117 30.24 -3.24 11.59
N VAL A 118 30.00 -3.67 10.37
CA VAL A 118 28.70 -3.49 9.69
C VAL A 118 28.23 -4.82 9.13
N ALA A 119 27.26 -5.43 9.80
CA ALA A 119 26.70 -6.71 9.38
C ALA A 119 26.00 -6.65 8.01
N ASN A 120 25.38 -5.52 7.67
CA ASN A 120 24.66 -5.35 6.41
C ASN A 120 24.48 -3.86 6.05
N PHE A 121 24.77 -3.50 4.81
CA PHE A 121 24.38 -2.23 4.22
C PHE A 121 23.03 -2.37 3.55
N ASP A 122 22.20 -1.32 3.54
CA ASP A 122 20.88 -1.31 2.88
C ASP A 122 20.97 -1.43 1.33
N ASN A 123 22.11 -1.83 0.81
CA ASN A 123 22.36 -1.98 -0.62
C ASN A 123 23.07 -3.30 -0.91
N PRO A 124 22.44 -4.21 -1.70
CA PRO A 124 23.01 -5.53 -2.00
C PRO A 124 24.30 -5.48 -2.82
N ILE A 125 24.52 -4.43 -3.63
CA ILE A 125 25.77 -4.28 -4.40
C ILE A 125 26.92 -3.95 -3.46
N ILE A 126 26.70 -3.04 -2.51
CA ILE A 126 27.70 -2.70 -1.50
C ILE A 126 28.03 -3.90 -0.62
N ASN A 127 27.03 -4.68 -0.22
CA ASN A 127 27.26 -5.91 0.55
C ASN A 127 28.13 -6.91 -0.22
N LYS A 128 27.90 -7.05 -1.52
CA LYS A 128 28.74 -7.89 -2.39
C LYS A 128 30.18 -7.37 -2.54
N ILE A 129 30.36 -6.04 -2.64
CA ILE A 129 31.67 -5.41 -2.69
C ILE A 129 32.43 -5.63 -1.38
N VAL A 130 31.76 -5.41 -0.25
CA VAL A 130 32.37 -5.56 1.08
C VAL A 130 32.69 -7.03 1.37
N ALA A 131 31.83 -7.96 1.01
CA ALA A 131 32.01 -9.39 1.24
C ALA A 131 33.03 -10.05 0.27
N ASP A 132 33.43 -9.39 -0.82
CA ASP A 132 34.34 -9.96 -1.79
C ASP A 132 35.75 -10.09 -1.21
N ASN A 133 36.27 -11.34 -1.13
CA ASN A 133 37.58 -11.61 -0.55
C ASN A 133 38.74 -11.13 -1.44
N ASP A 134 38.52 -11.01 -2.75
CA ASP A 134 39.47 -10.42 -3.68
C ASP A 134 39.40 -8.90 -3.60
N ALA A 135 40.42 -8.29 -3.00
CA ALA A 135 40.47 -6.86 -2.77
C ALA A 135 40.54 -6.03 -4.05
N LEU A 136 41.27 -6.50 -5.08
CA LEU A 136 41.37 -5.79 -6.36
C LEU A 136 40.06 -5.85 -7.13
N ARG A 137 39.42 -6.99 -7.14
CA ARG A 137 38.10 -7.17 -7.77
C ARG A 137 37.05 -6.34 -7.06
N ALA A 138 37.05 -6.33 -5.70
CA ALA A 138 36.16 -5.48 -4.90
C ALA A 138 36.37 -4.00 -5.20
N TYR A 139 37.61 -3.56 -5.30
CA TYR A 139 37.95 -2.18 -5.62
C TYR A 139 37.50 -1.76 -7.01
N SER A 140 37.75 -2.61 -8.02
CA SER A 140 37.31 -2.36 -9.40
C SER A 140 35.77 -2.25 -9.48
N LYS A 141 35.06 -3.14 -8.79
CA LYS A 141 33.57 -3.08 -8.68
C LYS A 141 33.12 -1.81 -7.98
N ALA A 142 33.81 -1.43 -6.89
CA ALA A 142 33.48 -0.21 -6.14
C ALA A 142 33.71 1.03 -7.00
N LYS A 143 34.84 1.13 -7.71
CA LYS A 143 35.18 2.21 -8.61
C LYS A 143 34.11 2.38 -9.70
N ASN A 144 33.74 1.31 -10.36
CA ASN A 144 32.71 1.34 -11.40
C ASN A 144 31.34 1.77 -10.81
N PHE A 145 30.97 1.22 -9.67
CA PHE A 145 29.71 1.53 -9.02
C PHE A 145 29.62 2.99 -8.57
N PHE A 146 30.66 3.50 -7.92
CA PHE A 146 30.66 4.86 -7.38
C PHE A 146 30.94 5.95 -8.43
N ASN A 147 31.52 5.62 -9.56
CA ASN A 147 31.64 6.56 -10.69
C ASN A 147 30.28 6.93 -11.26
N THR A 148 29.33 6.01 -11.24
CA THR A 148 27.96 6.24 -11.72
C THR A 148 26.96 6.61 -10.62
N THR A 149 27.37 6.52 -9.35
CA THR A 149 26.50 6.71 -8.19
C THR A 149 27.06 7.77 -7.26
N SER A 150 26.35 8.87 -7.08
CA SER A 150 26.71 9.92 -6.14
C SER A 150 26.40 9.49 -4.70
N LEU A 151 27.39 9.65 -3.81
CA LEU A 151 27.15 9.59 -2.37
C LEU A 151 26.93 11.02 -1.87
N ARG A 152 25.76 11.27 -1.34
CA ARG A 152 25.55 12.44 -0.50
C ARG A 152 25.25 11.96 0.91
N MET A 153 26.17 12.00 1.80
CA MET A 153 25.83 12.27 3.18
C MET A 153 25.79 13.78 3.31
N GLY A 154 24.61 14.31 3.57
CA GLY A 154 24.54 15.68 4.01
C GLY A 154 25.34 15.77 5.31
N ASN A 155 26.44 16.50 5.29
CA ASN A 155 27.17 16.84 6.54
C ASN A 155 26.31 17.76 7.43
N LYS A 156 25.09 18.08 6.99
CA LYS A 156 24.17 18.99 7.68
C LYS A 156 23.05 18.18 8.32
N VAL A 157 22.85 18.41 9.61
CA VAL A 157 21.72 17.85 10.35
C VAL A 157 20.44 18.47 9.79
N VAL A 158 19.50 17.62 9.47
CA VAL A 158 18.17 18.01 8.98
C VAL A 158 17.31 18.37 10.18
N GLU A 159 16.79 19.59 10.20
CA GLU A 159 15.89 20.08 11.24
C GLU A 159 14.45 19.60 11.01
N ASP A 160 13.97 19.64 9.76
CA ASP A 160 12.63 19.17 9.39
C ASP A 160 12.71 17.96 8.43
N ILE A 161 12.23 16.82 8.93
CA ILE A 161 12.24 15.55 8.20
C ILE A 161 11.18 15.53 7.09
N ALA A 162 10.03 16.17 7.32
CA ALA A 162 8.85 16.03 6.48
C ALA A 162 9.04 16.52 5.03
N PRO A 163 9.65 17.69 4.76
CA PRO A 163 9.88 18.17 3.39
C PRO A 163 10.81 17.24 2.60
N ILE A 164 11.87 16.76 3.27
CA ILE A 164 12.84 15.87 2.65
C ILE A 164 12.19 14.51 2.36
N HIS A 165 11.48 13.93 3.33
CA HIS A 165 10.79 12.68 3.14
C HIS A 165 9.79 12.76 1.99
N ARG A 166 9.00 13.85 1.88
CA ARG A 166 8.06 14.08 0.77
C ARG A 166 8.76 14.17 -0.58
N ARG A 167 9.89 14.86 -0.65
CA ARG A 167 10.66 15.03 -1.89
C ARG A 167 11.20 13.70 -2.43
N TYR A 168 11.60 12.79 -1.53
CA TYR A 168 12.16 11.50 -1.89
C TYR A 168 11.13 10.35 -1.90
N LYS A 169 9.87 10.66 -1.57
CA LYS A 169 8.78 9.69 -1.62
C LYS A 169 8.09 9.74 -2.97
N TYR A 170 8.10 8.62 -3.64
CA TYR A 170 7.51 8.47 -4.97
C TYR A 170 6.54 7.30 -4.99
N THR A 171 5.44 7.48 -5.72
CA THR A 171 4.51 6.38 -6.00
C THR A 171 4.66 6.01 -7.46
N SER A 172 5.10 4.79 -7.73
CA SER A 172 5.21 4.27 -9.10
C SER A 172 3.82 4.11 -9.71
N ASN A 173 3.72 4.02 -11.05
CA ASN A 173 2.48 3.74 -11.78
C ASN A 173 1.79 2.43 -11.34
N GLN A 174 2.52 1.55 -10.65
CA GLN A 174 1.98 0.34 -10.02
C GLN A 174 1.53 0.53 -8.57
N GLY A 175 1.42 1.77 -8.07
CA GLY A 175 1.00 2.12 -6.72
C GLY A 175 1.98 1.79 -5.61
N LYS A 176 3.13 1.26 -5.94
CA LYS A 176 4.18 0.98 -4.96
C LYS A 176 4.87 2.29 -4.61
N THR A 177 4.69 2.74 -3.37
CA THR A 177 5.48 3.86 -2.86
C THR A 177 6.94 3.41 -2.77
N ARG A 178 7.78 4.03 -3.55
CA ARG A 178 9.23 3.84 -3.53
C ARG A 178 9.88 5.16 -3.15
N ILE A 179 11.03 5.06 -2.51
CA ILE A 179 11.90 6.21 -2.35
C ILE A 179 12.61 6.39 -3.66
N ILE A 180 12.36 7.52 -4.33
CA ILE A 180 13.14 7.87 -5.50
C ILE A 180 14.57 8.12 -5.07
N ARG A 181 15.46 7.40 -5.71
CA ARG A 181 16.82 7.84 -5.92
C ARG A 181 16.85 8.40 -7.33
N HIS A 182 16.98 9.70 -7.47
CA HIS A 182 17.22 10.28 -8.78
C HIS A 182 18.46 9.63 -9.39
N GLN A 183 18.41 9.38 -10.68
CA GLN A 183 19.56 8.83 -11.41
C GLN A 183 20.78 9.72 -11.09
N GLY A 184 21.80 9.14 -10.47
CA GLY A 184 22.95 9.88 -9.93
C GLY A 184 22.89 10.20 -8.44
N ASP A 185 21.79 9.94 -7.73
CA ASP A 185 21.63 10.20 -6.31
C ASP A 185 21.70 8.92 -5.47
N TYR A 186 22.59 8.86 -4.58
CA TYR A 186 22.63 8.50 -3.18
C TYR A 186 22.61 7.06 -2.74
N LEU A 187 23.65 6.78 -2.00
CA LEU A 187 23.69 5.74 -0.95
C LEU A 187 23.79 6.33 0.48
N GLY A 188 23.78 7.63 0.62
CA GLY A 188 23.83 8.30 1.90
C GLY A 188 22.48 8.45 2.59
N LYS A 189 22.51 8.64 3.91
CA LYS A 189 21.33 8.97 4.71
C LYS A 189 21.43 10.40 5.21
N PHE A 190 20.30 11.06 5.33
CA PHE A 190 20.22 12.36 5.96
C PHE A 190 20.38 12.20 7.47
N LEU A 191 21.16 13.10 8.09
CA LEU A 191 21.34 13.11 9.53
C LEU A 191 20.18 13.84 10.20
N VAL A 192 19.60 13.24 11.22
CA VAL A 192 18.56 13.83 12.07
C VAL A 192 19.13 14.07 13.45
N LYS A 193 18.75 15.16 14.11
CA LYS A 193 19.27 15.60 15.40
C LYS A 193 19.28 14.51 16.47
N SER A 194 18.19 13.76 16.59
CA SER A 194 18.11 12.70 17.58
C SER A 194 17.27 11.50 17.10
N LYS A 195 17.49 10.35 17.75
CA LYS A 195 16.68 9.16 17.56
C LYS A 195 15.24 9.37 18.05
N ALA A 196 15.04 10.23 19.04
CA ALA A 196 13.72 10.57 19.56
C ALA A 196 12.90 11.29 18.48
N ASP A 197 13.49 12.31 17.81
CA ASP A 197 12.82 13.07 16.75
C ASP A 197 12.48 12.17 15.55
N LEU A 198 13.44 11.30 15.16
CA LEU A 198 13.21 10.34 14.08
C LEU A 198 12.08 9.36 14.40
N ASN A 199 12.06 8.82 15.63
CA ASN A 199 11.01 7.91 16.07
C ASN A 199 9.65 8.61 16.20
N ALA A 200 9.61 9.86 16.66
CA ALA A 200 8.41 10.67 16.74
C ALA A 200 7.80 10.86 15.34
N TYR A 201 8.63 11.22 14.37
CA TYR A 201 8.19 11.34 12.97
C TYR A 201 7.72 10.02 12.38
N ILE A 202 8.44 8.92 12.61
CA ILE A 202 8.00 7.58 12.19
C ILE A 202 6.62 7.26 12.77
N LYS A 203 6.41 7.50 14.06
CA LYS A 203 5.14 7.25 14.73
C LYS A 203 4.00 8.10 14.16
N GLU A 204 4.27 9.36 13.87
CA GLU A 204 3.32 10.25 13.20
C GLU A 204 2.89 9.67 11.84
N GLN A 205 3.84 9.29 10.99
CA GLN A 205 3.55 8.71 9.68
C GLN A 205 2.86 7.33 9.79
N GLN A 206 3.22 6.51 10.78
CA GLN A 206 2.55 5.25 11.07
C GLN A 206 1.09 5.45 11.49
N ASN A 207 0.79 6.54 12.17
CA ASN A 207 -0.59 6.87 12.56
C ASN A 207 -1.50 7.16 11.35
N LEU A 208 -0.93 7.47 10.19
CA LEU A 208 -1.68 7.69 8.94
C LEU A 208 -1.97 6.38 8.17
N VAL A 209 -1.45 5.24 8.65
CA VAL A 209 -1.73 3.93 8.03
C VAL A 209 -3.22 3.63 8.12
N GLY A 210 -3.81 3.28 6.99
CA GLY A 210 -5.26 3.03 6.87
C GLY A 210 -6.09 4.24 6.40
N LYS A 211 -5.51 5.43 6.34
CA LYS A 211 -6.24 6.65 5.94
C LYS A 211 -6.96 6.51 4.60
N LEU A 212 -6.30 5.93 3.58
CA LEU A 212 -6.91 5.70 2.26
C LEU A 212 -8.05 4.68 2.31
N LYS A 213 -7.91 3.63 3.13
CA LYS A 213 -8.96 2.63 3.34
C LYS A 213 -10.17 3.21 4.06
N SER A 214 -9.94 4.15 4.99
CA SER A 214 -11.01 4.83 5.70
C SER A 214 -11.96 5.57 4.78
N GLY A 215 -11.49 6.09 3.65
CA GLY A 215 -12.35 6.70 2.65
C GLY A 215 -13.41 5.72 2.11
N TRP A 216 -13.04 4.50 1.78
CA TRP A 216 -13.97 3.46 1.34
C TRP A 216 -14.92 3.01 2.45
N TRP A 217 -14.41 2.93 3.68
CA TRP A 217 -15.25 2.68 4.84
C TRP A 217 -16.32 3.78 5.01
N ASN A 218 -15.92 5.04 4.89
CA ASN A 218 -16.83 6.16 4.99
C ASN A 218 -17.90 6.13 3.88
N VAL A 219 -17.53 5.83 2.62
CA VAL A 219 -18.51 5.59 1.55
C VAL A 219 -19.51 4.52 1.96
N MET A 220 -19.03 3.37 2.44
CA MET A 220 -19.90 2.26 2.86
C MET A 220 -20.84 2.66 4.01
N GLN A 221 -20.40 3.55 4.92
CA GLN A 221 -21.26 4.04 6.01
C GLN A 221 -22.35 4.98 5.53
N THR A 222 -22.11 5.75 4.46
CA THR A 222 -23.11 6.67 3.90
C THR A 222 -24.16 5.99 3.03
N LEU A 223 -23.89 4.75 2.57
CA LEU A 223 -24.90 3.99 1.81
C LEU A 223 -26.16 3.76 2.62
N PRO A 224 -27.36 3.97 2.04
CA PRO A 224 -28.62 3.65 2.68
C PRO A 224 -28.65 2.21 3.19
N LYS A 225 -29.28 2.00 4.32
CA LYS A 225 -29.53 0.66 4.86
C LYS A 225 -30.91 0.22 4.41
N PRO A 226 -31.05 -0.98 3.80
CA PRO A 226 -32.36 -1.45 3.43
C PRO A 226 -33.24 -1.65 4.67
N LYS A 227 -34.49 -1.16 4.59
CA LYS A 227 -35.42 -1.14 5.73
C LYS A 227 -36.26 -2.43 5.86
N LYS A 228 -35.97 -3.44 5.05
CA LYS A 228 -36.80 -4.67 5.02
C LYS A 228 -36.50 -5.56 6.22
N LYS A 229 -37.56 -5.92 6.96
CA LYS A 229 -37.48 -6.84 8.11
C LYS A 229 -37.05 -8.24 7.63
N GLY A 230 -36.14 -8.88 8.38
CA GLY A 230 -35.63 -10.22 8.04
C GLY A 230 -34.48 -10.26 7.02
N VAL A 231 -34.06 -9.11 6.49
CA VAL A 231 -32.96 -9.01 5.51
C VAL A 231 -31.71 -8.49 6.17
N GLU A 232 -30.54 -9.05 5.81
CA GLU A 232 -29.26 -8.59 6.34
C GLU A 232 -29.03 -7.12 5.96
N GLN A 233 -28.78 -6.27 6.98
CA GLN A 233 -28.58 -4.84 6.78
C GLN A 233 -27.10 -4.41 6.86
N ASN A 234 -26.22 -5.32 7.23
CA ASN A 234 -24.82 -5.02 7.57
C ASN A 234 -23.82 -5.57 6.53
N PHE A 235 -24.21 -5.57 5.27
CA PHE A 235 -23.35 -6.06 4.19
C PHE A 235 -21.93 -5.53 4.27
N GLY A 236 -20.96 -6.45 4.30
CA GLY A 236 -19.55 -6.12 4.27
C GLY A 236 -19.00 -5.33 5.48
N ARG A 237 -19.86 -4.85 6.40
CA ARG A 237 -19.44 -4.00 7.54
C ARG A 237 -18.83 -4.78 8.69
N LYS A 238 -19.19 -6.07 8.83
CA LYS A 238 -18.64 -6.93 9.89
C LYS A 238 -17.18 -7.30 9.60
N GLY A 239 -16.36 -7.40 10.65
CA GLY A 239 -14.98 -7.87 10.54
C GLY A 239 -13.95 -6.85 10.04
N VAL A 240 -14.35 -5.62 9.69
CA VAL A 240 -13.42 -4.57 9.29
C VAL A 240 -12.66 -4.05 10.50
N ALA A 241 -11.32 -4.06 10.44
CA ALA A 241 -10.44 -3.68 11.54
C ALA A 241 -10.57 -2.18 11.91
N GLY A 242 -10.31 -1.87 13.19
CA GLY A 242 -10.45 -0.53 13.73
C GLY A 242 -9.62 0.53 13.04
N TYR A 243 -8.42 0.18 12.57
CA TYR A 243 -7.55 1.14 11.89
C TYR A 243 -8.12 1.65 10.54
N VAL A 244 -9.01 0.87 9.89
CA VAL A 244 -9.73 1.28 8.69
C VAL A 244 -10.85 2.29 9.04
N LYS A 245 -11.36 2.24 10.26
CA LYS A 245 -12.48 3.10 10.74
C LYS A 245 -12.00 4.40 11.38
N LYS A 246 -10.69 4.58 11.50
CA LYS A 246 -10.08 5.61 12.36
C LYS A 246 -10.22 7.03 11.83
N PHE A 247 -10.27 7.21 10.52
CA PHE A 247 -10.21 8.54 9.93
C PHE A 247 -11.58 8.96 9.39
N PRO A 248 -12.14 10.09 9.84
CA PRO A 248 -13.24 10.73 9.15
C PRO A 248 -12.74 11.19 7.77
N GLY A 249 -13.60 11.11 6.76
CA GLY A 249 -13.18 11.48 5.42
C GLY A 249 -14.30 12.04 4.58
N ASN A 250 -13.94 12.90 3.65
CA ASN A 250 -14.80 13.36 2.59
C ASN A 250 -14.91 12.24 1.55
N SER A 251 -15.93 11.43 1.67
CA SER A 251 -16.26 10.39 0.71
C SER A 251 -17.73 10.55 0.34
N ASN A 252 -18.03 10.28 -0.90
CA ASN A 252 -19.38 10.43 -1.41
C ASN A 252 -19.76 9.20 -2.25
N HIS A 253 -21.05 8.94 -2.34
CA HIS A 253 -21.60 7.98 -3.27
C HIS A 253 -22.79 8.61 -4.02
N LYS A 254 -23.01 8.13 -5.23
CA LYS A 254 -24.23 8.36 -5.97
C LYS A 254 -24.77 7.00 -6.38
N LEU A 255 -25.95 6.68 -5.95
CA LEU A 255 -26.67 5.48 -6.31
C LEU A 255 -27.97 5.91 -6.99
N TYR A 256 -28.12 5.46 -8.22
CA TYR A 256 -29.40 5.49 -8.93
C TYR A 256 -29.82 4.06 -9.22
N ALA A 257 -30.98 3.68 -8.76
CA ALA A 257 -31.55 2.37 -9.03
C ALA A 257 -32.98 2.53 -9.54
N SER A 258 -33.27 1.93 -10.67
CA SER A 258 -34.62 1.79 -11.22
C SER A 258 -34.91 0.32 -11.48
N ALA A 259 -36.14 -0.02 -11.87
CA ALA A 259 -36.48 -1.39 -12.23
C ALA A 259 -35.69 -1.93 -13.45
N LYS A 260 -35.06 -1.05 -14.25
CA LYS A 260 -34.36 -1.42 -15.48
C LYS A 260 -32.85 -1.13 -15.49
N ALA A 261 -32.37 -0.28 -14.60
CA ALA A 261 -30.97 0.11 -14.59
C ALA A 261 -30.49 0.55 -13.22
N VAL A 262 -29.23 0.27 -12.94
CA VAL A 262 -28.51 0.74 -11.74
C VAL A 262 -27.27 1.50 -12.18
N SER A 263 -27.06 2.67 -11.61
CA SER A 263 -25.83 3.43 -11.72
C SER A 263 -25.25 3.65 -10.34
N LEU A 264 -23.99 3.27 -10.16
CA LEU A 264 -23.25 3.38 -8.91
C LEU A 264 -22.00 4.22 -9.14
N SER A 265 -21.79 5.22 -8.31
CA SER A 265 -20.57 6.00 -8.29
C SER A 265 -20.07 6.14 -6.87
N PHE A 266 -18.81 5.79 -6.62
CA PHE A 266 -18.15 5.92 -5.34
C PHE A 266 -16.96 6.84 -5.45
N SER A 267 -16.86 7.80 -4.54
CA SER A 267 -15.76 8.76 -4.50
C SER A 267 -15.02 8.68 -3.17
N ASN A 268 -13.75 8.29 -3.22
CA ASN A 268 -12.84 8.39 -2.11
C ASN A 268 -11.97 9.64 -2.31
N LEU A 269 -12.27 10.70 -1.57
CA LEU A 269 -11.61 12.00 -1.71
C LEU A 269 -10.44 12.18 -0.73
N ILE A 270 -10.01 11.12 -0.07
CA ILE A 270 -8.93 11.18 0.90
C ILE A 270 -7.56 11.18 0.19
N GLY A 271 -6.91 12.33 0.14
CA GLY A 271 -5.54 12.49 -0.36
C GLY A 271 -5.38 12.04 -1.82
N ASN A 272 -4.27 11.36 -2.14
CA ASN A 272 -3.96 10.84 -3.48
C ASN A 272 -4.58 9.43 -3.70
N ALA A 273 -5.80 9.21 -3.22
CA ALA A 273 -6.47 7.90 -3.33
C ALA A 273 -6.61 7.46 -4.79
N GLY A 274 -6.88 8.40 -5.71
CA GLY A 274 -7.02 8.13 -7.14
C GLY A 274 -5.77 7.55 -7.77
N GLU A 275 -4.61 8.20 -7.58
CA GLU A 275 -3.33 7.73 -8.13
C GLU A 275 -2.96 6.33 -7.61
N LYS A 276 -3.14 6.11 -6.30
CA LYS A 276 -2.81 4.82 -5.68
C LYS A 276 -3.77 3.71 -6.08
N ALA A 277 -5.02 4.03 -6.27
CA ALA A 277 -6.03 3.07 -6.66
C ALA A 277 -5.87 2.66 -8.14
N THR A 278 -5.62 3.61 -9.04
CA THR A 278 -5.31 3.33 -10.45
C THR A 278 -4.05 2.49 -10.57
N ALA A 279 -3.00 2.88 -9.83
CA ALA A 279 -1.74 2.18 -9.85
C ALA A 279 -1.79 0.73 -9.30
N ASN A 280 -2.79 0.37 -8.49
CA ASN A 280 -3.01 -1.00 -8.01
C ASN A 280 -4.18 -1.69 -8.74
N ASN A 281 -4.73 -1.08 -9.78
CA ASN A 281 -5.91 -1.57 -10.49
C ASN A 281 -7.08 -1.93 -9.55
N VAL A 282 -7.29 -1.12 -8.50
CA VAL A 282 -8.32 -1.38 -7.49
C VAL A 282 -9.70 -1.47 -8.11
N GLU A 283 -9.98 -0.60 -9.09
CA GLU A 283 -11.25 -0.58 -9.81
C GLU A 283 -11.50 -1.90 -10.55
N GLY A 284 -10.53 -2.36 -11.35
CA GLY A 284 -10.65 -3.62 -12.08
C GLY A 284 -10.80 -4.82 -11.16
N MET A 285 -10.05 -4.86 -10.03
CA MET A 285 -10.18 -5.93 -9.05
C MET A 285 -11.53 -5.92 -8.32
N VAL A 286 -12.04 -4.76 -7.97
CA VAL A 286 -13.38 -4.61 -7.33
C VAL A 286 -14.46 -5.09 -8.27
N TYR A 287 -14.40 -4.68 -9.56
CA TYR A 287 -15.36 -5.11 -10.57
C TYR A 287 -15.32 -6.61 -10.79
N SER A 288 -14.15 -7.17 -11.06
CA SER A 288 -13.98 -8.61 -11.27
C SER A 288 -14.48 -9.43 -10.09
N ASN A 289 -14.22 -8.97 -8.87
CA ASN A 289 -14.67 -9.65 -7.65
C ASN A 289 -16.18 -9.57 -7.47
N ALA A 290 -16.82 -8.46 -7.83
CA ALA A 290 -18.25 -8.30 -7.80
C ALA A 290 -18.95 -9.26 -8.80
N VAL A 291 -18.42 -9.35 -10.03
CA VAL A 291 -18.90 -10.29 -11.07
C VAL A 291 -18.78 -11.73 -10.60
N LEU A 292 -17.61 -12.14 -10.11
CA LEU A 292 -17.39 -13.51 -9.62
C LEU A 292 -18.31 -13.85 -8.44
N ARG A 293 -18.54 -12.90 -7.54
CA ARG A 293 -19.43 -13.08 -6.39
C ARG A 293 -20.87 -13.28 -6.85
N MET A 294 -21.38 -12.43 -7.74
CA MET A 294 -22.75 -12.53 -8.25
C MET A 294 -22.97 -13.85 -9.01
N ASN A 295 -22.02 -14.28 -9.84
CA ASN A 295 -22.12 -15.57 -10.53
C ASN A 295 -22.17 -16.72 -9.53
N ARG A 296 -21.28 -16.76 -8.55
CA ARG A 296 -21.29 -17.81 -7.53
C ARG A 296 -22.59 -17.82 -6.72
N ASP A 297 -23.09 -16.65 -6.33
CA ASP A 297 -24.31 -16.55 -5.55
C ASP A 297 -25.52 -16.96 -6.40
N LEU A 298 -25.53 -16.68 -7.71
CA LEU A 298 -26.52 -17.13 -8.67
C LEU A 298 -26.49 -18.66 -8.83
N ASP A 299 -25.30 -19.24 -9.01
CA ASP A 299 -25.15 -20.71 -9.09
C ASP A 299 -25.65 -21.40 -7.83
N GLN A 300 -25.41 -20.81 -6.64
CA GLN A 300 -25.94 -21.35 -5.38
C GLN A 300 -27.48 -21.29 -5.31
N LEU A 301 -28.10 -20.22 -5.81
CA LEU A 301 -29.56 -20.10 -5.89
C LEU A 301 -30.15 -21.13 -6.83
N LEU A 302 -29.60 -21.28 -8.02
CA LEU A 302 -30.05 -22.27 -9.03
C LEU A 302 -29.90 -23.70 -8.50
N ASN A 303 -28.78 -24.05 -7.89
CA ASN A 303 -28.57 -25.37 -7.31
C ASN A 303 -29.53 -25.67 -6.14
N ARG A 304 -29.89 -24.66 -5.35
CA ARG A 304 -30.89 -24.77 -4.29
C ARG A 304 -32.27 -25.03 -4.87
N ASP A 305 -32.65 -24.27 -5.91
CA ASP A 305 -33.95 -24.44 -6.56
C ASP A 305 -34.10 -25.84 -7.20
N VAL A 306 -33.04 -26.36 -7.83
CA VAL A 306 -33.00 -27.74 -8.34
C VAL A 306 -33.12 -28.75 -7.19
N SER A 307 -32.45 -28.55 -6.07
CA SER A 307 -32.53 -29.42 -4.91
C SER A 307 -33.91 -29.40 -4.26
N ASP A 308 -34.54 -28.21 -4.13
CA ASP A 308 -35.88 -28.06 -3.56
C ASP A 308 -36.95 -28.69 -4.52
N PHE A 309 -36.77 -28.54 -5.82
CA PHE A 309 -37.62 -29.22 -6.80
C PHE A 309 -37.52 -30.75 -6.70
N ASN A 310 -36.30 -31.29 -6.68
CA ASN A 310 -36.05 -32.74 -6.57
C ASN A 310 -36.49 -33.31 -5.23
N SER A 311 -36.54 -32.54 -4.15
CA SER A 311 -37.00 -32.94 -2.83
C SER A 311 -38.50 -32.74 -2.63
N GLY A 312 -39.24 -32.24 -3.62
CA GLY A 312 -40.71 -32.01 -3.54
C GLY A 312 -41.07 -30.85 -2.58
N ARG A 313 -40.14 -30.01 -2.19
CA ARG A 313 -40.40 -28.82 -1.38
C ARG A 313 -40.88 -27.68 -2.30
N LYS A 314 -42.16 -27.36 -2.16
CA LYS A 314 -42.72 -26.16 -2.82
C LYS A 314 -42.23 -24.89 -2.13
N ARG A 315 -41.90 -23.86 -2.90
CA ARG A 315 -41.69 -22.50 -2.40
C ARG A 315 -42.95 -21.92 -1.78
#